data_4043f8dce954f18d15540e3c14d45df9
#
_entry.id   4043f8dce954f18d15540e3c14d45df9
#
_cell.length_a   1.000
_cell.length_b   1.000
_cell.length_c   1.000
_cell.angle_alpha   90.00
_cell.angle_beta   90.00
_cell.angle_gamma   90.00
#
_symmetry.space_group_name_H-M   'P 1'
#
loop_
_entity.id
_entity.type
_entity.pdbx_description
1 polymer ?
#
loop_
_entity_poly.entity_id
_entity_poly.type
_entity_poly.pdbx_seq_one_letter_code
_entity_poly.pdbx_strand_id
1 'polypeptide(L)'
;MNKLPIGVIGVGHLGAHHVKVLSQIPSAELVGIFDTDQARANFIATEAGTKSYPSVESLLRDVKAVSIVAPTSKHFDVAWEAVKREIHVFIEKPITSTIDEAQSLVGLAKQKNVKIQVGHIE
;
A
#
# COMPACT_ATOMS: atom_id res chain seq x y z
N MET A 1 21.69 3.47 -9.05
CA MET A 1 21.12 3.14 -7.75
C MET A 1 19.70 2.62 -7.91
N ASN A 2 19.43 1.46 -7.33
CA ASN A 2 18.11 0.85 -7.47
C ASN A 2 17.10 1.53 -6.55
N LYS A 3 15.97 1.91 -7.13
CA LYS A 3 14.86 2.44 -6.35
C LYS A 3 13.92 1.32 -5.96
N LEU A 4 13.25 1.48 -4.83
CA LEU A 4 12.24 0.52 -4.39
C LEU A 4 10.91 0.82 -5.09
N PRO A 5 10.41 -0.10 -5.93
CA PRO A 5 9.10 0.10 -6.56
C PRO A 5 8.00 -0.03 -5.51
N ILE A 6 7.25 1.04 -5.32
CA ILE A 6 6.23 1.11 -4.27
C ILE A 6 4.91 1.62 -4.84
N GLY A 7 3.81 1.13 -4.28
CA GLY A 7 2.47 1.58 -4.62
C GLY A 7 1.71 2.06 -3.40
N VAL A 8 0.63 2.79 -3.62
CA VAL A 8 -0.26 3.26 -2.56
C VAL A 8 -1.67 2.77 -2.84
N ILE A 9 -2.28 2.14 -1.86
CA ILE A 9 -3.66 1.67 -1.94
C ILE A 9 -4.50 2.50 -0.99
N GLY A 10 -5.47 3.23 -1.55
CA GLY A 10 -6.30 4.16 -0.82
C GLY A 10 -5.74 5.57 -0.92
N VAL A 11 -6.40 6.43 -1.72
CA VAL A 11 -5.91 7.79 -1.94
C VAL A 11 -6.94 8.84 -1.51
N GLY A 12 -7.64 8.58 -0.41
CA GLY A 12 -8.39 9.60 0.29
C GLY A 12 -7.41 10.66 0.82
N HIS A 13 -7.85 11.47 1.76
CA HIS A 13 -7.02 12.57 2.24
C HIS A 13 -5.62 12.11 2.70
N LEU A 14 -5.58 11.10 3.56
CA LEU A 14 -4.30 10.61 4.10
C LEU A 14 -3.47 9.89 3.05
N GLY A 15 -4.12 9.10 2.20
CA GLY A 15 -3.41 8.39 1.13
C GLY A 15 -2.81 9.35 0.12
N ALA A 16 -3.49 10.43 -0.20
CA ALA A 16 -2.95 11.46 -1.09
C ALA A 16 -1.69 12.09 -0.51
N HIS A 17 -1.65 12.26 0.82
CA HIS A 17 -0.46 12.75 1.49
C HIS A 17 0.70 11.76 1.36
N HIS A 18 0.44 10.47 1.52
CA HIS A 18 1.45 9.42 1.30
C HIS A 18 2.01 9.47 -0.11
N VAL A 19 1.14 9.63 -1.09
CA VAL A 19 1.56 9.73 -2.49
C VAL A 19 2.51 10.90 -2.69
N LYS A 20 2.16 12.04 -2.13
CA LYS A 20 2.98 13.24 -2.23
C LYS A 20 4.36 13.03 -1.61
N VAL A 21 4.41 12.46 -0.41
CA VAL A 21 5.68 12.21 0.28
C VAL A 21 6.54 11.22 -0.50
N LEU A 22 5.95 10.11 -0.94
CA LEU A 22 6.69 9.08 -1.66
C LEU A 22 7.24 9.57 -2.99
N SER A 23 6.51 10.47 -3.66
CA SER A 23 6.98 11.02 -4.94
C SER A 23 8.23 11.87 -4.79
N GLN A 24 8.56 12.29 -3.56
CA GLN A 24 9.70 13.14 -3.27
C GLN A 24 10.89 12.39 -2.66
N ILE A 25 10.74 11.09 -2.42
CA ILE A 25 11.81 10.28 -1.83
C ILE A 25 12.69 9.70 -2.94
N PRO A 26 13.99 10.07 -3.00
CA PRO A 26 14.84 9.63 -4.12
C PRO A 26 15.02 8.11 -4.20
N SER A 27 14.96 7.39 -3.08
CA SER A 27 15.16 5.94 -3.06
C SER A 27 13.87 5.16 -3.36
N ALA A 28 12.75 5.85 -3.53
CA ALA A 28 11.47 5.21 -3.83
C ALA A 28 11.04 5.54 -5.25
N GLU A 29 10.54 4.53 -5.95
CA GLU A 29 9.91 4.72 -7.25
C GLU A 29 8.41 4.52 -7.06
N LEU A 30 7.64 5.59 -7.13
CA LEU A 30 6.19 5.51 -7.01
C LEU A 30 5.63 4.97 -8.33
N VAL A 31 5.39 3.67 -8.35
CA VAL A 31 4.95 2.96 -9.56
C VAL A 31 3.51 3.29 -9.90
N GLY A 32 2.65 3.37 -8.88
CA GLY A 32 1.24 3.64 -9.13
C GLY A 32 0.42 3.65 -7.87
N ILE A 33 -0.86 3.92 -8.06
CA ILE A 33 -1.82 3.99 -6.97
C ILE A 33 -3.10 3.26 -7.35
N PHE A 34 -3.89 2.90 -6.35
CA PHE A 34 -5.21 2.32 -6.54
C PHE A 34 -6.19 2.89 -5.53
N ASP A 35 -7.40 3.15 -5.96
CA ASP A 35 -8.54 3.47 -5.10
C ASP A 35 -9.79 2.96 -5.78
N THR A 36 -10.78 2.57 -4.98
CA THR A 36 -12.08 2.17 -5.52
C THR A 36 -12.78 3.32 -6.23
N ASP A 37 -12.49 4.55 -5.79
CA ASP A 37 -12.94 5.76 -6.50
C ASP A 37 -11.94 6.04 -7.63
N GLN A 38 -12.25 5.56 -8.82
CA GLN A 38 -11.33 5.66 -9.96
C GLN A 38 -11.10 7.09 -10.42
N ALA A 39 -12.11 7.95 -10.31
CA ALA A 39 -11.95 9.36 -10.66
C ALA A 39 -10.94 10.03 -9.74
N ARG A 40 -11.03 9.73 -8.45
CA ARG A 40 -10.10 10.25 -7.45
C ARG A 40 -8.69 9.73 -7.72
N ALA A 41 -8.56 8.42 -7.99
CA ALA A 41 -7.27 7.82 -8.27
C ALA A 41 -6.61 8.45 -9.50
N ASN A 42 -7.38 8.65 -10.56
CA ASN A 42 -6.85 9.27 -11.77
C ASN A 42 -6.37 10.69 -11.51
N PHE A 43 -7.13 11.46 -10.73
CA PHE A 43 -6.74 12.82 -10.40
C PHE A 43 -5.42 12.86 -9.62
N ILE A 44 -5.33 12.06 -8.57
CA ILE A 44 -4.13 12.03 -7.71
C ILE A 44 -2.92 11.50 -8.50
N ALA A 45 -3.12 10.48 -9.33
CA ALA A 45 -2.03 9.92 -10.14
C ALA A 45 -1.48 10.96 -11.11
N THR A 46 -2.36 11.71 -11.77
CA THR A 46 -1.95 12.76 -12.69
C THR A 46 -1.13 13.83 -11.97
N GLU A 47 -1.58 14.26 -10.80
CA GLU A 47 -0.86 15.27 -10.03
C GLU A 47 0.52 14.81 -9.58
N ALA A 48 0.64 13.54 -9.24
CA ALA A 48 1.91 12.98 -8.75
C ALA A 48 2.83 12.47 -9.86
N GLY A 49 2.36 12.46 -11.08
CA GLY A 49 3.14 11.96 -12.22
C GLY A 49 3.29 10.44 -12.21
N THR A 50 2.29 9.74 -11.72
CA THR A 50 2.29 8.28 -11.67
C THR A 50 1.04 7.72 -12.34
N LYS A 51 0.80 6.42 -12.19
CA LYS A 51 -0.31 5.75 -12.84
C LYS A 51 -1.38 5.36 -11.84
N SER A 52 -2.64 5.39 -12.27
CA SER A 52 -3.75 4.79 -11.56
C SER A 52 -3.96 3.39 -12.10
N TYR A 53 -4.05 2.41 -11.20
CA TYR A 53 -4.25 1.02 -11.59
C TYR A 53 -5.72 0.63 -11.46
N PRO A 54 -6.21 -0.25 -12.33
CA PRO A 54 -7.62 -0.65 -12.30
C PRO A 54 -7.98 -1.62 -11.17
N SER A 55 -6.99 -2.25 -10.56
CA SER A 55 -7.24 -3.22 -9.48
C SER A 55 -6.05 -3.29 -8.55
N VAL A 56 -6.28 -3.79 -7.34
CA VAL A 56 -5.21 -4.07 -6.39
C VAL A 56 -4.23 -5.07 -6.99
N GLU A 57 -4.75 -6.13 -7.60
CA GLU A 57 -3.92 -7.18 -8.16
C GLU A 57 -2.95 -6.67 -9.21
N SER A 58 -3.44 -5.80 -10.10
CA SER A 58 -2.58 -5.25 -11.15
C SER A 58 -1.47 -4.39 -10.57
N LEU A 59 -1.76 -3.63 -9.51
CA LEU A 59 -0.74 -2.83 -8.84
C LEU A 59 0.29 -3.74 -8.15
N LEU A 60 -0.17 -4.76 -7.45
CA LEU A 60 0.73 -5.64 -6.70
C LEU A 60 1.71 -6.39 -7.60
N ARG A 61 1.40 -6.59 -8.86
CA ARG A 61 2.33 -7.23 -9.79
C ARG A 61 3.57 -6.40 -10.08
N ASP A 62 3.45 -5.09 -9.94
CA ASP A 62 4.50 -4.17 -10.38
C ASP A 62 5.31 -3.56 -9.23
N VAL A 63 5.01 -3.93 -7.99
CA VAL A 63 5.65 -3.30 -6.83
C VAL A 63 6.33 -4.34 -5.93
N LYS A 64 7.26 -3.87 -5.09
CA LYS A 64 7.90 -4.68 -4.06
C LYS A 64 7.50 -4.24 -2.67
N ALA A 65 6.86 -3.11 -2.55
CA ALA A 65 6.32 -2.61 -1.29
C ALA A 65 5.04 -1.86 -1.58
N VAL A 66 4.17 -1.79 -0.59
CA VAL A 66 2.89 -1.10 -0.74
C VAL A 66 2.52 -0.41 0.58
N SER A 67 1.98 0.80 0.46
CA SER A 67 1.42 1.53 1.59
C SER A 67 -0.10 1.39 1.53
N ILE A 68 -0.71 0.86 2.59
CA ILE A 68 -2.15 0.61 2.64
C ILE A 68 -2.80 1.64 3.53
N VAL A 69 -3.61 2.52 2.93
CA VAL A 69 -4.28 3.62 3.61
C VAL A 69 -5.81 3.51 3.41
N ALA A 70 -6.27 2.33 3.04
CA ALA A 70 -7.70 2.04 2.89
C ALA A 70 -8.37 1.98 4.27
N PRO A 71 -9.71 2.00 4.33
CA PRO A 71 -10.40 1.80 5.62
C PRO A 71 -9.97 0.51 6.30
N THR A 72 -9.93 0.54 7.64
CA THR A 72 -9.46 -0.58 8.46
C THR A 72 -10.10 -1.91 8.08
N SER A 73 -11.39 -1.91 7.73
CA SER A 73 -12.10 -3.13 7.35
C SER A 73 -11.51 -3.81 6.12
N LYS A 74 -10.72 -3.08 5.33
CA LYS A 74 -10.08 -3.62 4.12
C LYS A 74 -8.62 -3.97 4.32
N HIS A 75 -8.03 -3.61 5.46
CA HIS A 75 -6.60 -3.79 5.69
C HIS A 75 -6.18 -5.24 5.57
N PHE A 76 -6.93 -6.15 6.19
CA PHE A 76 -6.55 -7.55 6.21
C PHE A 76 -6.50 -8.15 4.81
N ASP A 77 -7.58 -7.97 4.03
CA ASP A 77 -7.66 -8.58 2.70
C ASP A 77 -6.53 -8.09 1.79
N VAL A 78 -6.30 -6.79 1.78
CA VAL A 78 -5.28 -6.19 0.94
C VAL A 78 -3.88 -6.59 1.40
N ALA A 79 -3.63 -6.53 2.71
CA ALA A 79 -2.32 -6.88 3.25
C ALA A 79 -2.02 -8.36 3.05
N TRP A 80 -3.02 -9.24 3.21
CA TRP A 80 -2.86 -10.68 2.99
C TRP A 80 -2.39 -10.95 1.56
N GLU A 81 -3.04 -10.32 0.58
CA GLU A 81 -2.65 -10.49 -0.82
C GLU A 81 -1.23 -10.00 -1.08
N ALA A 82 -0.85 -8.86 -0.49
CA ALA A 82 0.49 -8.34 -0.65
C ALA A 82 1.54 -9.26 -0.04
N VAL A 83 1.32 -9.69 1.20
CA VAL A 83 2.27 -10.55 1.91
C VAL A 83 2.40 -11.90 1.21
N LYS A 84 1.29 -12.45 0.75
CA LYS A 84 1.29 -13.72 0.01
C LYS A 84 2.17 -13.64 -1.23
N ARG A 85 2.27 -12.49 -1.84
CA ARG A 85 3.11 -12.24 -3.01
C ARG A 85 4.50 -11.73 -2.65
N GLU A 86 4.86 -11.81 -1.37
CA GLU A 86 6.17 -11.40 -0.85
C GLU A 86 6.45 -9.91 -1.04
N ILE A 87 5.40 -9.11 -0.89
CA ILE A 87 5.48 -7.66 -0.98
C ILE A 87 5.50 -7.10 0.44
N HIS A 88 6.45 -6.20 0.72
CA HIS A 88 6.52 -5.54 2.03
C HIS A 88 5.36 -4.58 2.19
N VAL A 89 4.85 -4.45 3.42
CA VAL A 89 3.62 -3.72 3.67
C VAL A 89 3.82 -2.68 4.76
N PHE A 90 3.35 -1.46 4.49
CA PHE A 90 3.19 -0.42 5.47
C PHE A 90 1.69 -0.20 5.65
N ILE A 91 1.19 -0.33 6.88
CA ILE A 91 -0.25 -0.23 7.17
C ILE A 91 -0.45 0.82 8.26
N GLU A 92 -1.49 1.66 8.07
CA GLU A 92 -1.92 2.58 9.12
C GLU A 92 -2.59 1.81 10.26
N LYS A 93 -2.51 2.36 11.47
CA LYS A 93 -3.20 1.79 12.63
C LYS A 93 -4.70 1.98 12.53
N PRO A 94 -5.47 1.04 13.05
CA PRO A 94 -5.08 -0.29 13.51
C PRO A 94 -4.76 -1.20 12.33
N ILE A 95 -3.86 -2.16 12.55
CA ILE A 95 -3.39 -3.05 11.48
C ILE A 95 -4.53 -3.83 10.81
N THR A 96 -5.48 -4.29 11.63
CA THR A 96 -6.65 -5.03 11.15
C THR A 96 -7.83 -4.75 12.07
N SER A 97 -9.01 -5.27 11.70
CA SER A 97 -10.22 -5.10 12.52
C SER A 97 -10.23 -6.02 13.75
N THR A 98 -9.52 -7.14 13.72
CA THR A 98 -9.51 -8.10 14.82
C THR A 98 -8.09 -8.54 15.14
N ILE A 99 -7.91 -9.04 16.37
CA ILE A 99 -6.63 -9.60 16.81
C ILE A 99 -6.29 -10.86 16.02
N ASP A 100 -7.29 -11.70 15.73
CA ASP A 100 -7.09 -12.92 14.97
C ASP A 100 -6.54 -12.62 13.57
N GLU A 101 -7.09 -11.62 12.90
CA GLU A 101 -6.59 -11.20 11.61
C GLU A 101 -5.15 -10.71 11.69
N ALA A 102 -4.84 -9.91 12.71
CA ALA A 102 -3.49 -9.41 12.91
C ALA A 102 -2.49 -10.54 13.10
N GLN A 103 -2.84 -11.52 13.93
CA GLN A 103 -1.98 -12.67 14.20
C GLN A 103 -1.75 -13.51 12.95
N SER A 104 -2.80 -13.75 12.17
CA SER A 104 -2.70 -14.49 10.91
C SER A 104 -1.77 -13.80 9.93
N LEU A 105 -1.90 -12.48 9.83
CA LEU A 105 -1.08 -11.69 8.91
C LEU A 105 0.38 -11.71 9.32
N VAL A 106 0.67 -11.54 10.60
CA VAL A 106 2.04 -11.57 11.11
C VAL A 106 2.66 -12.96 10.88
N GLY A 107 1.89 -14.02 11.11
CA GLY A 107 2.36 -15.39 10.85
C GLY A 107 2.73 -15.61 9.41
N LEU A 108 1.89 -15.15 8.48
CA LEU A 108 2.18 -15.28 7.06
C LEU A 108 3.41 -14.47 6.66
N ALA A 109 3.55 -13.26 7.23
CA ALA A 109 4.70 -12.41 6.94
C ALA A 109 6.00 -13.10 7.34
N LYS A 110 6.01 -13.77 8.49
CA LYS A 110 7.19 -14.52 8.93
C LYS A 110 7.52 -15.67 7.97
N GLN A 111 6.51 -16.40 7.53
CA GLN A 111 6.70 -17.49 6.57
C GLN A 111 7.30 -16.98 5.26
N LYS A 112 6.85 -15.84 4.80
CA LYS A 112 7.28 -15.28 3.52
C LYS A 112 8.51 -14.40 3.63
N ASN A 113 9.03 -14.20 4.84
CA ASN A 113 10.17 -13.32 5.11
C ASN A 113 9.92 -11.90 4.61
N VAL A 114 8.73 -11.40 4.89
CA VAL A 114 8.26 -10.08 4.47
C VAL A 114 8.12 -9.21 5.70
N LYS A 115 8.38 -7.92 5.54
CA LYS A 115 8.24 -6.95 6.63
C LYS A 115 6.88 -6.28 6.59
N ILE A 116 6.24 -6.21 7.76
CA ILE A 116 5.04 -5.42 7.95
C ILE A 116 5.37 -4.32 8.93
N GLN A 117 5.14 -3.09 8.54
CA GLN A 117 5.35 -1.95 9.41
C GLN A 117 4.01 -1.24 9.62
N VAL A 118 3.64 -1.06 10.88
CA VAL A 118 2.42 -0.35 11.23
C VAL A 118 2.78 1.09 11.51
N GLY A 119 2.18 1.99 10.75
CA GLY A 119 2.49 3.40 10.83
C GLY A 119 1.54 4.16 11.72
N HIS A 120 2.01 5.33 12.13
CA HIS A 120 1.24 6.28 12.92
C HIS A 120 1.46 7.63 12.24
N ILE A 121 0.55 8.00 11.37
CA ILE A 121 0.68 9.23 10.60
C ILE A 121 -0.21 10.30 11.21
N GLU A 122 0.37 11.41 11.51
CA GLU A 122 -0.33 12.54 12.09
C GLU A 122 -0.49 13.68 11.10
#